data_661ce70a47e44489c73514c7950aabbe
#
_entry.id   661ce70a47e44489c73514c7950aabbe
#
_cell.length_a   1.000
_cell.length_b   1.000
_cell.length_c   1.000
_cell.angle_alpha   90.00
_cell.angle_beta   90.00
_cell.angle_gamma   90.00
#
_symmetry.space_group_name_H-M   'P 1'
#
loop_
_entity.id
_entity.type
_entity.pdbx_description
1 polymer ?
#
loop_
_entity_poly.entity_id
_entity_poly.type
_entity_poly.pdbx_seq_one_letter_code
_entity_poly.pdbx_strand_id
1 'polypeptide(L)'
;MPEVGLKDFREGLSDEEWRRFFAAFRDPEIARLNGHRPLRLPFWLFRRIVEAELRRGDRVAFGILDERGEWIGAVELYEIDGRKATLGIILSAKDRWGKGYGPAAVARALDYAFGELGLERVELRTFRWNARARRAFEKAGFRLVGFLPAPGGEEDALMAISRADWEARAHKMGA
;
A
#
# COMPACT_ATOMS: atom_id res chain seq x y z
N MET A 1 16.70 -5.05 -5.21
CA MET A 1 15.22 -5.04 -5.26
C MET A 1 14.75 -5.12 -6.70
N PRO A 2 13.67 -5.83 -6.99
CA PRO A 2 13.09 -5.78 -8.33
C PRO A 2 12.62 -4.37 -8.65
N GLU A 3 12.59 -4.05 -9.92
CA GLU A 3 12.10 -2.78 -10.40
C GLU A 3 10.59 -2.84 -10.56
N VAL A 4 9.87 -1.86 -9.98
CA VAL A 4 8.42 -1.76 -10.11
C VAL A 4 8.03 -0.41 -10.68
N GLY A 5 6.95 -0.38 -11.45
CA GLY A 5 6.30 0.83 -11.88
C GLY A 5 5.05 1.08 -11.05
N LEU A 6 4.71 2.34 -10.84
CA LEU A 6 3.45 2.73 -10.23
C LEU A 6 2.59 3.43 -11.26
N LYS A 7 1.36 2.93 -11.44
CA LYS A 7 0.39 3.52 -12.36
C LYS A 7 -0.70 4.21 -11.55
N ASP A 8 -0.75 5.53 -11.65
CA ASP A 8 -1.76 6.32 -10.93
C ASP A 8 -3.15 5.98 -11.45
N PHE A 9 -4.09 5.68 -10.54
CA PHE A 9 -5.47 5.38 -10.91
C PHE A 9 -6.13 6.53 -11.68
N ARG A 10 -5.68 7.76 -11.46
CA ARG A 10 -6.21 8.94 -12.17
C ARG A 10 -5.84 8.96 -13.66
N GLU A 11 -4.82 8.21 -14.05
CA GLU A 11 -4.46 8.06 -15.48
C GLU A 11 -5.43 7.14 -16.21
N GLY A 12 -6.32 6.46 -15.48
CA GLY A 12 -7.27 5.51 -16.03
C GLY A 12 -6.73 4.10 -16.07
N LEU A 13 -7.51 3.15 -15.58
CA LEU A 13 -7.17 1.74 -15.63
C LEU A 13 -7.93 1.05 -16.75
N SER A 14 -7.31 0.04 -17.35
CA SER A 14 -8.01 -0.82 -18.29
C SER A 14 -9.04 -1.69 -17.55
N ASP A 15 -9.97 -2.27 -18.29
CA ASP A 15 -10.97 -3.19 -17.72
C ASP A 15 -10.28 -4.37 -17.03
N GLU A 16 -9.22 -4.90 -17.62
CA GLU A 16 -8.46 -6.00 -17.04
C GLU A 16 -7.80 -5.60 -15.72
N GLU A 17 -7.21 -4.41 -15.67
CA GLU A 17 -6.58 -3.90 -14.45
C GLU A 17 -7.61 -3.70 -13.34
N TRP A 18 -8.76 -3.13 -13.66
CA TRP A 18 -9.86 -3.00 -12.71
C TRP A 18 -10.32 -4.36 -12.17
N ARG A 19 -10.41 -5.36 -13.04
CA ARG A 19 -10.83 -6.71 -12.64
C ARG A 19 -9.78 -7.39 -11.77
N ARG A 20 -8.52 -7.20 -12.05
CA ARG A 20 -7.43 -7.72 -11.21
C ARG A 20 -7.43 -7.07 -9.84
N PHE A 21 -7.66 -5.76 -9.78
CA PHE A 21 -7.78 -5.04 -8.52
C PHE A 21 -8.97 -5.56 -7.70
N PHE A 22 -10.13 -5.70 -8.34
CA PHE A 22 -11.32 -6.25 -7.70
C PHE A 22 -11.10 -7.68 -7.18
N ALA A 23 -10.47 -8.52 -7.98
CA ALA A 23 -10.22 -9.92 -7.62
C ALA A 23 -9.42 -10.07 -6.32
N ALA A 24 -8.50 -9.15 -6.07
CA ALA A 24 -7.71 -9.15 -4.83
C ALA A 24 -8.60 -9.03 -3.58
N PHE A 25 -9.64 -8.19 -3.63
CA PHE A 25 -10.56 -8.01 -2.52
C PHE A 25 -11.50 -9.19 -2.30
N ARG A 26 -11.65 -10.05 -3.29
CA ARG A 26 -12.49 -11.25 -3.22
C ARG A 26 -11.69 -12.49 -2.80
N ASP A 27 -10.37 -12.43 -2.85
CA ASP A 27 -9.53 -13.56 -2.46
C ASP A 27 -9.53 -13.71 -0.94
N PRO A 28 -9.93 -14.87 -0.39
CA PRO A 28 -10.04 -15.06 1.06
C PRO A 28 -8.72 -14.89 1.81
N GLU A 29 -7.61 -15.35 1.22
CA GLU A 29 -6.29 -15.25 1.84
C GLU A 29 -5.80 -13.81 1.89
N ILE A 30 -5.94 -13.09 0.78
CA ILE A 30 -5.55 -11.68 0.69
C ILE A 30 -6.42 -10.84 1.63
N ALA A 31 -7.73 -11.08 1.64
CA ALA A 31 -8.65 -10.39 2.53
C ALA A 31 -8.27 -10.60 4.00
N ARG A 32 -7.96 -11.84 4.39
CA ARG A 32 -7.55 -12.16 5.76
C ARG A 32 -6.27 -11.40 6.16
N LEU A 33 -5.27 -11.39 5.28
CA LEU A 33 -4.01 -10.68 5.53
C LEU A 33 -4.19 -9.19 5.66
N ASN A 34 -5.24 -8.63 5.06
CA ASN A 34 -5.56 -7.20 5.09
C ASN A 34 -6.68 -6.85 6.09
N GLY A 35 -7.12 -7.80 6.89
CA GLY A 35 -8.02 -7.54 8.00
C GLY A 35 -9.49 -7.35 7.62
N HIS A 36 -9.92 -7.86 6.48
CA HIS A 36 -11.32 -7.78 6.07
C HIS A 36 -11.83 -9.12 5.54
N ARG A 37 -13.15 -9.23 5.40
CA ARG A 37 -13.77 -10.38 4.75
C ARG A 37 -13.73 -10.21 3.24
N PRO A 38 -13.73 -11.32 2.48
CA PRO A 38 -13.84 -11.22 1.03
C PRO A 38 -15.08 -10.42 0.62
N LEU A 39 -14.90 -9.48 -0.31
CA LEU A 39 -16.00 -8.65 -0.77
C LEU A 39 -17.01 -9.47 -1.58
N ARG A 40 -18.30 -9.20 -1.38
CA ARG A 40 -19.40 -9.83 -2.10
C ARG A 40 -20.14 -8.85 -3.00
N LEU A 41 -19.60 -7.67 -3.19
CA LEU A 41 -20.16 -6.66 -4.07
C LEU A 41 -19.97 -7.05 -5.54
N PRO A 42 -20.91 -6.69 -6.43
CA PRO A 42 -20.66 -6.86 -7.87
C PRO A 42 -19.58 -5.89 -8.33
N PHE A 43 -18.88 -6.26 -9.40
CA PHE A 43 -17.75 -5.50 -9.94
C PHE A 43 -18.11 -4.03 -10.23
N TRP A 44 -19.27 -3.79 -10.85
CA TRP A 44 -19.67 -2.44 -11.22
C TRP A 44 -19.82 -1.52 -10.00
N LEU A 45 -20.32 -2.05 -8.88
CA LEU A 45 -20.50 -1.29 -7.65
C LEU A 45 -19.16 -1.03 -6.98
N PHE A 46 -18.29 -2.04 -6.92
CA PHE A 46 -16.93 -1.89 -6.41
C PHE A 46 -16.20 -0.75 -7.12
N ARG A 47 -16.23 -0.78 -8.46
CA ARG A 47 -15.57 0.25 -9.27
C ARG A 47 -16.12 1.64 -8.96
N ARG A 48 -17.44 1.79 -8.86
CA ARG A 48 -18.06 3.08 -8.55
C ARG A 48 -17.66 3.60 -7.16
N ILE A 49 -17.58 2.70 -6.18
CA ILE A 49 -17.15 3.07 -4.82
C ILE A 49 -15.71 3.58 -4.84
N VAL A 50 -14.81 2.85 -5.47
CA VAL A 50 -13.40 3.25 -5.56
C VAL A 50 -13.27 4.60 -6.28
N GLU A 51 -13.93 4.76 -7.41
CA GLU A 51 -13.91 6.02 -8.16
C GLU A 51 -14.43 7.20 -7.31
N ALA A 52 -15.47 6.98 -6.52
CA ALA A 52 -16.01 7.99 -5.63
C ALA A 52 -15.01 8.36 -4.51
N GLU A 53 -14.34 7.37 -3.94
CA GLU A 53 -13.31 7.60 -2.93
C GLU A 53 -12.14 8.42 -3.49
N LEU A 54 -11.70 8.11 -4.70
CA LEU A 54 -10.62 8.85 -5.36
C LEU A 54 -10.98 10.32 -5.62
N ARG A 55 -12.26 10.61 -5.84
CA ARG A 55 -12.72 11.98 -6.07
C ARG A 55 -12.74 12.85 -4.81
N ARG A 56 -12.64 12.26 -3.62
CA ARG A 56 -12.61 13.04 -2.36
C ARG A 56 -11.33 13.88 -2.21
N GLY A 57 -10.26 13.52 -2.90
CA GLY A 57 -9.01 14.30 -2.87
C GLY A 57 -8.10 14.00 -1.69
N ASP A 58 -8.49 13.11 -0.77
CA ASP A 58 -7.68 12.71 0.38
C ASP A 58 -6.98 11.35 0.18
N ARG A 59 -6.98 10.85 -1.03
CA ARG A 59 -6.46 9.51 -1.37
C ARG A 59 -5.79 9.53 -2.74
N VAL A 60 -4.65 8.85 -2.83
CA VAL A 60 -3.97 8.58 -4.10
C VAL A 60 -3.70 7.07 -4.15
N ALA A 61 -4.05 6.44 -5.25
CA ALA A 61 -3.86 5.01 -5.43
C ALA A 61 -3.06 4.72 -6.69
N PHE A 62 -2.20 3.71 -6.61
CA PHE A 62 -1.35 3.28 -7.72
C PHE A 62 -1.47 1.78 -7.92
N GLY A 63 -1.59 1.35 -9.17
CA GLY A 63 -1.34 -0.04 -9.52
C GLY A 63 0.15 -0.32 -9.47
N ILE A 64 0.53 -1.49 -8.98
CA ILE A 64 1.92 -1.93 -8.96
C ILE A 64 2.15 -2.78 -10.19
N LEU A 65 3.11 -2.39 -11.02
CA LEU A 65 3.46 -3.11 -12.25
C LEU A 65 4.86 -3.71 -12.08
N ASP A 66 5.02 -4.96 -12.52
CA ASP A 66 6.34 -5.59 -12.52
C ASP A 66 7.22 -5.08 -13.67
N GLU A 67 8.42 -5.66 -13.84
CA GLU A 67 9.36 -5.25 -14.89
C GLU A 67 8.84 -5.47 -16.31
N ARG A 68 7.78 -6.26 -16.48
CA ARG A 68 7.11 -6.48 -17.78
C ARG A 68 5.88 -5.60 -17.97
N GLY A 69 5.58 -4.74 -16.99
CA GLY A 69 4.38 -3.92 -17.01
C GLY A 69 3.11 -4.66 -16.60
N GLU A 70 3.23 -5.85 -16.01
CA GLU A 70 2.08 -6.64 -15.60
C GLU A 70 1.60 -6.19 -14.21
N TRP A 71 0.28 -6.11 -14.03
CA TRP A 71 -0.34 -5.73 -12.76
C TRP A 71 -0.13 -6.82 -11.71
N ILE A 72 0.49 -6.46 -10.59
CA ILE A 72 0.76 -7.40 -9.50
C ILE A 72 0.16 -6.97 -8.16
N GLY A 73 -0.44 -5.79 -8.09
CA GLY A 73 -1.04 -5.32 -6.86
C GLY A 73 -1.37 -3.84 -6.91
N ALA A 74 -1.63 -3.27 -5.75
CA ALA A 74 -1.89 -1.85 -5.61
C ALA A 74 -1.34 -1.32 -4.29
N VAL A 75 -0.92 -0.07 -4.29
CA VAL A 75 -0.47 0.65 -3.11
C VAL A 75 -1.19 1.99 -3.07
N GLU A 76 -1.58 2.43 -1.88
CA GLU A 76 -2.30 3.69 -1.75
C GLU A 76 -1.81 4.50 -0.55
N LEU A 77 -2.03 5.80 -0.65
CA LEU A 77 -1.88 6.74 0.45
C LEU A 77 -3.28 7.30 0.68
N TYR A 78 -3.80 7.17 1.88
CA TYR A 78 -5.16 7.62 2.19
C TYR A 78 -5.19 8.42 3.49
N GLU A 79 -6.32 9.06 3.76
CA GLU A 79 -6.46 9.99 4.89
C GLU A 79 -5.37 11.07 4.86
N ILE A 80 -5.09 11.59 3.66
CA ILE A 80 -4.08 12.62 3.46
C ILE A 80 -4.59 13.94 4.01
N ASP A 81 -3.88 14.51 4.99
CA ASP A 81 -4.30 15.76 5.64
C ASP A 81 -3.32 16.93 5.45
N GLY A 82 -2.40 16.81 4.50
CA GLY A 82 -1.39 17.82 4.22
C GLY A 82 -0.08 17.62 4.99
N ARG A 83 -0.07 16.86 6.07
CA ARG A 83 1.13 16.56 6.87
C ARG A 83 1.45 15.08 6.91
N LYS A 84 0.43 14.25 6.97
CA LYS A 84 0.60 12.80 7.05
C LYS A 84 -0.40 12.07 6.16
N ALA A 85 -0.12 10.82 5.93
CA ALA A 85 -1.00 9.88 5.24
C ALA A 85 -0.83 8.50 5.84
N THR A 86 -1.80 7.63 5.57
CA THR A 86 -1.71 6.21 5.89
C THR A 86 -1.43 5.45 4.59
N LEU A 87 -0.50 4.51 4.64
CA LEU A 87 -0.13 3.67 3.51
C LEU A 87 -0.83 2.32 3.62
N GLY A 88 -1.44 1.87 2.52
CA GLY A 88 -1.98 0.53 2.38
C GLY A 88 -1.39 -0.13 1.16
N ILE A 89 -1.16 -1.43 1.22
CA ILE A 89 -0.62 -2.18 0.09
C ILE A 89 -1.27 -3.56 0.01
N ILE A 90 -1.62 -3.96 -1.21
CA ILE A 90 -2.12 -5.29 -1.53
C ILE A 90 -1.27 -5.84 -2.67
N LEU A 91 -0.50 -6.89 -2.42
CA LEU A 91 0.21 -7.59 -3.48
C LEU A 91 -0.62 -8.80 -3.88
N SER A 92 -1.36 -8.67 -4.98
CA SER A 92 -2.36 -9.67 -5.41
C SER A 92 -1.75 -10.86 -6.15
N ALA A 93 -0.59 -10.68 -6.76
CA ALA A 93 0.11 -11.77 -7.46
C ALA A 93 0.89 -12.60 -6.43
N LYS A 94 0.29 -13.69 -5.96
CA LYS A 94 0.87 -14.53 -4.89
C LYS A 94 2.22 -15.12 -5.24
N ASP A 95 2.47 -15.37 -6.51
CA ASP A 95 3.75 -15.88 -7.01
C ASP A 95 4.88 -14.86 -6.91
N ARG A 96 4.55 -13.61 -6.59
CA ARG A 96 5.53 -12.52 -6.39
C ARG A 96 5.82 -12.25 -4.92
N TRP A 97 5.13 -12.95 -4.01
CA TRP A 97 5.37 -12.79 -2.58
C TRP A 97 6.78 -13.27 -2.18
N GLY A 98 7.41 -12.54 -1.27
CA GLY A 98 8.74 -12.89 -0.78
C GLY A 98 9.88 -12.61 -1.74
N LYS A 99 9.64 -11.89 -2.82
CA LYS A 99 10.64 -11.59 -3.86
C LYS A 99 11.05 -10.12 -3.91
N GLY A 100 10.60 -9.31 -2.94
CA GLY A 100 10.99 -7.90 -2.84
C GLY A 100 10.11 -6.91 -3.57
N TYR A 101 9.04 -7.35 -4.23
CA TYR A 101 8.13 -6.44 -4.95
C TYR A 101 7.36 -5.52 -4.02
N GLY A 102 6.90 -6.03 -2.87
CA GLY A 102 6.21 -5.21 -1.88
C GLY A 102 7.08 -4.07 -1.36
N PRO A 103 8.27 -4.38 -0.83
CA PRO A 103 9.20 -3.33 -0.40
C PRO A 103 9.57 -2.32 -1.49
N ALA A 104 9.74 -2.78 -2.73
CA ALA A 104 10.02 -1.89 -3.86
C ALA A 104 8.87 -0.92 -4.12
N ALA A 105 7.62 -1.42 -4.08
CA ALA A 105 6.44 -0.58 -4.26
C ALA A 105 6.27 0.43 -3.11
N VAL A 106 6.53 0.00 -1.87
CA VAL A 106 6.48 0.88 -0.70
C VAL A 106 7.51 2.00 -0.85
N ALA A 107 8.74 1.68 -1.26
CA ALA A 107 9.78 2.69 -1.47
C ALA A 107 9.34 3.74 -2.50
N ARG A 108 8.74 3.31 -3.61
CA ARG A 108 8.23 4.23 -4.64
C ARG A 108 7.08 5.10 -4.11
N ALA A 109 6.18 4.52 -3.32
CA ALA A 109 5.08 5.27 -2.71
C ALA A 109 5.59 6.30 -1.71
N LEU A 110 6.63 5.98 -0.94
CA LEU A 110 7.25 6.92 -0.01
C LEU A 110 7.94 8.08 -0.75
N ASP A 111 8.59 7.80 -1.87
CA ASP A 111 9.17 8.85 -2.71
C ASP A 111 8.09 9.83 -3.18
N TYR A 112 6.92 9.31 -3.54
CA TYR A 112 5.78 10.15 -3.92
C TYR A 112 5.24 10.94 -2.73
N ALA A 113 5.06 10.29 -1.58
CA ALA A 113 4.51 10.92 -0.38
C ALA A 113 5.38 12.07 0.10
N PHE A 114 6.67 11.88 0.19
CA PHE A 114 7.60 12.89 0.70
C PHE A 114 8.07 13.84 -0.40
N GLY A 115 8.32 13.33 -1.61
CA GLY A 115 8.84 14.13 -2.70
C GLY A 115 7.78 14.96 -3.42
N GLU A 116 6.67 14.35 -3.77
CA GLU A 116 5.60 15.03 -4.54
C GLU A 116 4.55 15.67 -3.64
N LEU A 117 4.06 14.96 -2.62
CA LEU A 117 3.04 15.50 -1.72
C LEU A 117 3.61 16.36 -0.60
N GLY A 118 4.90 16.30 -0.35
CA GLY A 118 5.54 17.12 0.68
C GLY A 118 5.12 16.75 2.10
N LEU A 119 4.75 15.50 2.34
CA LEU A 119 4.30 15.06 3.67
C LEU A 119 5.45 15.01 4.67
N GLU A 120 5.10 15.07 5.95
CA GLU A 120 6.06 14.96 7.06
C GLU A 120 6.11 13.56 7.65
N ARG A 121 5.05 12.78 7.46
CA ARG A 121 4.92 11.47 8.10
C ARG A 121 4.03 10.54 7.28
N VAL A 122 4.41 9.28 7.21
CA VAL A 122 3.56 8.21 6.65
C VAL A 122 3.42 7.14 7.72
N GLU A 123 2.18 6.74 7.98
CA GLU A 123 1.85 5.69 8.94
C GLU A 123 1.28 4.48 8.20
N LEU A 124 1.31 3.33 8.84
CA LEU A 124 0.61 2.14 8.37
C LEU A 124 0.20 1.28 9.56
N ARG A 125 -0.78 0.40 9.33
CA ARG A 125 -1.16 -0.62 10.28
C ARG A 125 -1.00 -1.99 9.66
N THR A 126 -0.48 -2.92 10.42
CA THR A 126 -0.40 -4.33 10.03
C THR A 126 -0.64 -5.17 11.28
N PHE A 127 -1.13 -6.40 11.13
CA PHE A 127 -1.40 -7.24 12.27
C PHE A 127 -0.13 -7.46 13.10
N ARG A 128 -0.27 -7.39 14.43
CA ARG A 128 0.83 -7.62 15.36
C ARG A 128 1.50 -8.97 15.12
N TRP A 129 0.71 -10.01 14.82
CA TRP A 129 1.22 -11.35 14.57
C TRP A 129 1.94 -11.52 13.24
N ASN A 130 1.76 -10.58 12.30
CA ASN A 130 2.34 -10.69 10.97
C ASN A 130 3.81 -10.22 10.97
N ALA A 131 4.67 -11.04 11.55
CA ALA A 131 6.09 -10.71 11.70
C ALA A 131 6.78 -10.47 10.36
N ARG A 132 6.36 -11.19 9.32
CA ARG A 132 6.93 -11.04 7.97
C ARG A 132 6.66 -9.65 7.40
N ALA A 133 5.41 -9.17 7.49
CA ALA A 133 5.04 -7.84 7.03
C ALA A 133 5.77 -6.77 7.85
N ARG A 134 5.79 -6.94 9.18
CA ARG A 134 6.46 -5.99 10.07
C ARG A 134 7.95 -5.84 9.72
N ARG A 135 8.63 -6.96 9.49
CA ARG A 135 10.06 -6.92 9.09
C ARG A 135 10.25 -6.25 7.74
N ALA A 136 9.36 -6.48 6.78
CA ALA A 136 9.42 -5.84 5.47
C ALA A 136 9.28 -4.32 5.60
N PHE A 137 8.35 -3.85 6.43
CA PHE A 137 8.17 -2.42 6.66
C PHE A 137 9.34 -1.81 7.44
N GLU A 138 9.90 -2.53 8.40
CA GLU A 138 11.11 -2.08 9.10
C GLU A 138 12.28 -1.89 8.14
N LYS A 139 12.45 -2.82 7.20
CA LYS A 139 13.47 -2.69 6.15
C LYS A 139 13.23 -1.49 5.24
N ALA A 140 11.97 -1.11 5.05
CA ALA A 140 11.62 0.08 4.28
C ALA A 140 11.83 1.39 5.06
N GLY A 141 12.16 1.31 6.35
CA GLY A 141 12.46 2.46 7.19
C GLY A 141 11.38 2.81 8.20
N PHE A 142 10.29 2.05 8.24
CA PHE A 142 9.24 2.27 9.25
C PHE A 142 9.71 1.80 10.63
N ARG A 143 9.26 2.51 11.65
CA ARG A 143 9.52 2.16 13.04
C ARG A 143 8.22 1.81 13.73
N LEU A 144 8.26 0.85 14.65
CA LEU A 144 7.11 0.51 15.47
C LEU A 144 6.80 1.66 16.43
N VAL A 145 5.56 2.15 16.39
CA VAL A 145 5.08 3.19 17.30
C VAL A 145 4.40 2.56 18.52
N GLY A 146 3.61 1.51 18.29
CA GLY A 146 2.89 0.83 19.35
C GLY A 146 1.90 -0.17 18.79
N PHE A 147 1.08 -0.72 19.68
CA PHE A 147 0.05 -1.68 19.31
C PHE A 147 -1.33 -1.09 19.63
N LEU A 148 -2.28 -1.31 18.74
CA LEU A 148 -3.64 -0.79 18.86
C LEU A 148 -4.64 -1.93 18.74
N PRO A 149 -5.79 -1.84 19.43
CA PRO A 149 -6.85 -2.82 19.23
C PRO A 149 -7.35 -2.82 17.79
N ALA A 150 -7.63 -4.01 17.27
CA ALA A 150 -8.20 -4.21 15.95
C ALA A 150 -9.48 -5.05 16.07
N PRO A 151 -10.35 -5.04 15.04
CA PRO A 151 -11.58 -5.84 15.08
C PRO A 151 -11.31 -7.33 15.30
N GLY A 152 -12.25 -8.02 15.97
CA GLY A 152 -12.15 -9.47 16.18
C GLY A 152 -11.18 -9.89 17.28
N GLY A 153 -10.82 -8.98 18.20
CA GLY A 153 -9.90 -9.30 19.29
C GLY A 153 -8.44 -9.30 18.86
N GLU A 154 -8.15 -8.87 17.65
CA GLU A 154 -6.79 -8.76 17.13
C GLU A 154 -6.11 -7.47 17.62
N GLU A 155 -4.81 -7.39 17.40
CA GLU A 155 -4.06 -6.16 17.62
C GLU A 155 -3.31 -5.79 16.34
N ASP A 156 -3.25 -4.48 16.08
CA ASP A 156 -2.45 -3.91 15.00
C ASP A 156 -1.13 -3.37 15.55
N ALA A 157 -0.07 -3.57 14.80
CA ALA A 157 1.15 -2.81 14.96
C ALA A 157 1.01 -1.52 14.15
N LEU A 158 1.08 -0.39 14.83
CA LEU A 158 1.14 0.92 14.19
C LEU A 158 2.60 1.22 13.92
N MET A 159 2.93 1.47 12.67
CA MET A 159 4.28 1.78 12.23
C MET A 159 4.30 3.12 11.50
N ALA A 160 5.43 3.82 11.56
CA ALA A 160 5.54 5.13 10.94
C ALA A 160 6.95 5.40 10.44
N ILE A 161 7.05 6.25 9.44
CA ILE A 161 8.30 6.79 8.94
C ILE A 161 8.15 8.31 8.81
N SER A 162 9.14 9.07 9.29
CA SER A 162 9.17 10.51 9.14
C SER A 162 9.91 10.92 7.87
N ARG A 163 9.69 12.16 7.44
CA ARG A 163 10.46 12.74 6.34
C ARG A 163 11.96 12.68 6.63
N ALA A 164 12.38 13.00 7.86
CA ALA A 164 13.78 12.97 8.23
C ALA A 164 14.39 11.57 8.09
N ASP A 165 13.66 10.54 8.52
CA ASP A 165 14.11 9.14 8.37
C ASP A 165 14.20 8.75 6.90
N TRP A 166 13.23 9.17 6.09
CA TRP A 166 13.24 8.90 4.65
C TRP A 166 14.42 9.59 3.95
N GLU A 167 14.67 10.86 4.27
CA GLU A 167 15.80 11.61 3.71
C GLU A 167 17.14 10.98 4.08
N ALA A 168 17.30 10.57 5.34
CA ALA A 168 18.52 9.92 5.82
C ALA A 168 18.76 8.60 5.08
N ARG A 169 17.69 7.83 4.85
CA ARG A 169 17.77 6.56 4.12
C ARG A 169 18.11 6.78 2.64
N ALA A 170 17.44 7.74 1.99
CA ALA A 170 17.72 8.09 0.60
C ALA A 170 19.16 8.55 0.43
N HIS A 171 19.68 9.34 1.36
CA HIS A 171 21.06 9.81 1.36
C HIS A 171 22.07 8.65 1.47
N LYS A 172 21.81 7.69 2.36
CA LYS A 172 22.64 6.47 2.48
C LYS A 172 22.65 5.65 1.22
N MET A 173 21.53 5.53 0.53
CA MET A 173 21.41 4.74 -0.70
C MET A 173 21.99 5.46 -1.91
N GLY A 174 22.07 6.79 -1.89
CA GLY A 174 22.66 7.60 -2.94
C GLY A 174 24.16 7.78 -2.82
N ALA A 175 24.71 7.34 -1.72
CA ALA A 175 26.17 7.34 -1.52
C ALA A 175 26.78 5.99 -1.99
#